data_ed1664e76c27d37cedfda61dcc6efa36
#
_entry.id   ed1664e76c27d37cedfda61dcc6efa36
#
_cell.length_a   1.000
_cell.length_b   1.000
_cell.length_c   1.000
_cell.angle_alpha   90.00
_cell.angle_beta   90.00
_cell.angle_gamma   90.00
#
_symmetry.space_group_name_H-M   'P 1'
#
loop_
_entity.id
_entity.type
_entity.pdbx_description
1 polymer ?
#
loop_
_entity_poly.entity_id
_entity_poly.type
_entity_poly.pdbx_seq_one_letter_code
_entity_poly.pdbx_strand_id
1 'polypeptide(L)'
;SEALAKELGVKVKLQATPWDGILAALESKRLDAVVNQVTISDERKKKYDFSKPYTVSGIQALTLAKNVDTIKTAADLAGKKVGVGLGTNYEQWLKDNQPKAIIKTYNDDPTKFQDLRIGRIDAILIDRLAALEYAKKAKDTAAAGDAFSRQEAGIALRKGEPELLEAVNKALDKLRADGTLKKLSEKYFNADVTQ
;
A
#
# COMPACT_ATOMS: atom_id res chain seq x y z
N SER A 1 -2.00 -15.07 7.18
CA SER A 1 -3.05 -16.14 7.22
C SER A 1 -3.00 -16.96 8.51
N GLU A 2 -1.83 -17.40 8.96
CA GLU A 2 -1.69 -18.22 10.18
C GLU A 2 -2.17 -17.51 11.45
N ALA A 3 -1.81 -16.24 11.63
CA ALA A 3 -2.27 -15.44 12.78
C ALA A 3 -3.79 -15.28 12.77
N LEU A 4 -4.40 -15.09 11.60
CA LEU A 4 -5.85 -14.99 11.45
C LEU A 4 -6.54 -16.32 11.79
N ALA A 5 -6.03 -17.44 11.30
CA ALA A 5 -6.56 -18.77 11.61
C ALA A 5 -6.51 -19.07 13.10
N LYS A 6 -5.42 -18.70 13.77
CA LYS A 6 -5.27 -18.83 15.23
C LYS A 6 -6.36 -18.05 15.97
N GLU A 7 -6.62 -16.79 15.58
CA GLU A 7 -7.68 -15.98 16.16
C GLU A 7 -9.07 -16.56 15.92
N LEU A 8 -9.30 -17.17 14.75
CA LEU A 8 -10.56 -17.83 14.41
C LEU A 8 -10.72 -19.20 15.08
N GLY A 9 -9.67 -19.74 15.70
CA GLY A 9 -9.69 -21.07 16.31
C GLY A 9 -9.79 -22.21 15.30
N VAL A 10 -9.29 -21.99 14.06
CA VAL A 10 -9.33 -22.98 12.98
C VAL A 10 -7.93 -23.30 12.47
N LYS A 11 -7.81 -24.41 11.78
CA LYS A 11 -6.59 -24.77 11.05
C LYS A 11 -6.61 -24.09 9.67
N VAL A 12 -5.48 -23.53 9.25
CA VAL A 12 -5.33 -22.97 7.90
C VAL A 12 -4.68 -24.00 6.98
N LYS A 13 -5.24 -24.15 5.79
CA LYS A 13 -4.61 -24.85 4.67
C LYS A 13 -4.23 -23.81 3.63
N LEU A 14 -2.93 -23.54 3.50
CA LEU A 14 -2.43 -22.62 2.50
C LEU A 14 -2.34 -23.32 1.16
N GLN A 15 -2.93 -22.72 0.14
CA GLN A 15 -2.91 -23.23 -1.23
C GLN A 15 -2.37 -22.14 -2.16
N ALA A 16 -1.15 -22.33 -2.64
CA ALA A 16 -0.59 -21.46 -3.66
C ALA A 16 -1.41 -21.60 -4.95
N THR A 17 -1.91 -20.49 -5.46
CA THR A 17 -2.75 -20.45 -6.65
C THR A 17 -2.27 -19.31 -7.54
N PRO A 18 -2.07 -19.53 -8.86
CA PRO A 18 -1.71 -18.46 -9.77
C PRO A 18 -2.74 -17.32 -9.72
N TRP A 19 -2.26 -16.08 -9.82
CA TRP A 19 -3.10 -14.89 -9.74
C TRP A 19 -4.27 -14.91 -10.73
N ASP A 20 -4.02 -15.33 -11.96
CA ASP A 20 -5.03 -15.37 -13.03
C ASP A 20 -6.24 -16.27 -12.71
N GLY A 21 -6.05 -17.28 -11.87
CA GLY A 21 -7.11 -18.22 -11.50
C GLY A 21 -7.64 -18.10 -10.08
N ILE A 22 -7.08 -17.21 -9.27
CA ILE A 22 -7.30 -17.20 -7.81
C ILE A 22 -8.76 -16.81 -7.44
N LEU A 23 -9.34 -15.83 -8.11
CA LEU A 23 -10.74 -15.44 -7.86
C LEU A 23 -11.73 -16.48 -8.40
N ALA A 24 -11.43 -17.10 -9.53
CA ALA A 24 -12.23 -18.21 -10.04
C ALA A 24 -12.18 -19.44 -9.11
N ALA A 25 -11.05 -19.68 -8.46
CA ALA A 25 -10.94 -20.75 -7.46
C ALA A 25 -11.78 -20.44 -6.20
N LEU A 26 -11.90 -19.17 -5.82
CA LEU A 26 -12.80 -18.72 -4.76
C LEU A 26 -14.27 -18.96 -5.14
N GLU A 27 -14.67 -18.56 -6.34
CA GLU A 27 -16.04 -18.75 -6.86
C GLU A 27 -16.43 -20.23 -6.91
N SER A 28 -15.52 -21.09 -7.35
CA SER A 28 -15.75 -22.54 -7.49
C SER A 28 -15.63 -23.32 -6.18
N LYS A 29 -15.49 -22.63 -5.05
CA LYS A 29 -15.34 -23.22 -3.70
C LYS A 29 -14.08 -24.08 -3.50
N ARG A 30 -13.09 -23.92 -4.37
CA ARG A 30 -11.76 -24.52 -4.16
C ARG A 30 -10.94 -23.80 -3.11
N LEU A 31 -11.25 -22.51 -2.89
CA LEU A 31 -10.70 -21.66 -1.82
C LEU A 31 -11.85 -21.09 -1.01
N ASP A 32 -11.64 -20.91 0.29
CA ASP A 32 -12.61 -20.28 1.19
C ASP A 32 -12.37 -18.77 1.33
N ALA A 33 -11.13 -18.37 1.15
CA ALA A 33 -10.73 -16.96 1.22
C ALA A 33 -9.48 -16.75 0.35
N VAL A 34 -9.30 -15.53 -0.14
CA VAL A 34 -8.09 -15.10 -0.85
C VAL A 34 -7.39 -14.01 -0.04
N VAL A 35 -6.19 -14.34 0.46
CA VAL A 35 -5.32 -13.45 1.23
C VAL A 35 -4.05 -13.23 0.42
N ASN A 36 -4.13 -12.40 -0.61
CA ASN A 36 -3.04 -12.18 -1.55
C ASN A 36 -3.02 -10.74 -2.10
N GLN A 37 -3.08 -9.75 -1.22
CA GLN A 37 -3.04 -8.34 -1.58
C GLN A 37 -4.10 -7.96 -2.64
N VAL A 38 -5.31 -8.52 -2.51
CA VAL A 38 -6.40 -8.23 -3.45
C VAL A 38 -6.89 -6.81 -3.20
N THR A 39 -6.67 -5.92 -4.15
CA THR A 39 -7.16 -4.55 -4.06
C THR A 39 -8.69 -4.52 -4.01
N ILE A 40 -9.22 -3.85 -3.00
CA ILE A 40 -10.65 -3.59 -2.86
C ILE A 40 -11.06 -2.56 -3.91
N SER A 41 -11.99 -2.91 -4.79
CA SER A 41 -12.54 -2.02 -5.80
C SER A 41 -14.05 -2.18 -5.89
N ASP A 42 -14.73 -1.13 -6.37
CA ASP A 42 -16.19 -1.17 -6.53
C ASP A 42 -16.63 -2.25 -7.51
N GLU A 43 -15.85 -2.49 -8.55
CA GLU A 43 -16.12 -3.58 -9.50
C GLU A 43 -16.02 -4.94 -8.82
N ARG A 44 -14.98 -5.20 -8.06
CA ARG A 44 -14.80 -6.45 -7.33
C ARG A 44 -15.84 -6.64 -6.23
N LYS A 45 -16.27 -5.58 -5.55
CA LYS A 45 -17.34 -5.63 -4.55
C LYS A 45 -18.68 -6.09 -5.11
N LYS A 46 -18.90 -5.98 -6.40
CA LYS A 46 -20.11 -6.50 -7.05
C LYS A 46 -20.18 -8.04 -7.01
N LYS A 47 -19.03 -8.70 -7.04
CA LYS A 47 -18.92 -10.16 -7.10
C LYS A 47 -18.45 -10.83 -5.80
N TYR A 48 -17.68 -10.10 -4.98
CA TYR A 48 -17.03 -10.62 -3.78
C TYR A 48 -17.33 -9.72 -2.60
N ASP A 49 -17.31 -10.30 -1.39
CA ASP A 49 -17.22 -9.56 -0.17
C ASP A 49 -15.74 -9.41 0.23
N PHE A 50 -15.42 -8.28 0.84
CA PHE A 50 -14.08 -7.98 1.32
C PHE A 50 -14.08 -7.75 2.81
N SER A 51 -13.06 -8.25 3.49
CA SER A 51 -12.77 -7.85 4.85
C SER A 51 -12.40 -6.37 4.92
N LYS A 52 -12.32 -5.85 6.13
CA LYS A 52 -11.62 -4.60 6.39
C LYS A 52 -10.20 -4.66 5.81
N PRO A 53 -9.64 -3.52 5.36
CA PRO A 53 -8.28 -3.52 4.80
C PRO A 53 -7.24 -4.00 5.82
N TYR A 54 -6.25 -4.75 5.36
CA TYR A 54 -5.11 -5.14 6.18
C TYR A 54 -3.77 -4.59 5.65
N THR A 55 -3.74 -4.10 4.42
CA THR A 55 -2.61 -3.33 3.87
C THR A 55 -3.09 -2.13 3.08
N VAL A 56 -2.28 -1.08 3.10
CA VAL A 56 -2.52 0.16 2.37
C VAL A 56 -1.31 0.43 1.46
N SER A 57 -1.58 0.62 0.18
CA SER A 57 -0.60 1.02 -0.82
C SER A 57 -1.00 2.33 -1.48
N GLY A 58 -0.18 2.81 -2.40
CA GLY A 58 -0.43 4.03 -3.16
C GLY A 58 0.87 4.73 -3.55
N ILE A 59 0.73 5.94 -4.06
CA ILE A 59 1.84 6.82 -4.42
C ILE A 59 2.19 7.67 -3.19
N GLN A 60 3.45 7.68 -2.79
CA GLN A 60 3.90 8.39 -1.60
C GLN A 60 4.93 9.44 -1.96
N ALA A 61 4.78 10.64 -1.39
CA ALA A 61 5.80 11.65 -1.44
C ALA A 61 6.89 11.34 -0.41
N LEU A 62 8.15 11.39 -0.84
CA LEU A 62 9.33 11.32 0.01
C LEU A 62 10.03 12.68 -0.02
N THR A 63 10.33 13.24 1.14
CA THR A 63 11.00 14.54 1.29
C THR A 63 12.22 14.43 2.21
N LEU A 64 12.99 15.49 2.30
CA LEU A 64 13.89 15.65 3.44
C LEU A 64 13.05 15.74 4.73
N ALA A 65 13.52 15.13 5.80
CA ALA A 65 12.79 15.08 7.07
C ALA A 65 12.44 16.50 7.60
N LYS A 66 13.33 17.45 7.41
CA LYS A 66 13.11 18.86 7.79
C LYS A 66 11.97 19.55 7.03
N ASN A 67 11.57 18.98 5.87
CA ASN A 67 10.56 19.54 4.98
C ASN A 67 9.27 18.71 4.97
N VAL A 68 9.13 17.73 5.87
CA VAL A 68 8.01 16.79 5.87
C VAL A 68 6.64 17.48 5.96
N ASP A 69 6.55 18.59 6.66
CA ASP A 69 5.30 19.35 6.82
C ASP A 69 4.93 20.24 5.63
N THR A 70 5.80 20.35 4.63
CA THR A 70 5.54 21.16 3.42
C THR A 70 4.64 20.48 2.41
N ILE A 71 4.49 19.14 2.51
CA ILE A 71 3.64 18.33 1.62
C ILE A 71 2.71 17.49 2.49
N LYS A 72 1.46 17.94 2.61
CA LYS A 72 0.40 17.22 3.32
C LYS A 72 -0.60 16.60 2.37
N THR A 73 -0.84 17.25 1.25
CA THR A 73 -1.77 16.81 0.20
C THR A 73 -1.13 16.91 -1.18
N ALA A 74 -1.76 16.34 -2.18
CA ALA A 74 -1.32 16.43 -3.57
C ALA A 74 -1.23 17.90 -4.06
N ALA A 75 -2.09 18.78 -3.58
CA ALA A 75 -2.09 20.21 -3.95
C ALA A 75 -0.79 20.91 -3.55
N ASP A 76 -0.13 20.45 -2.51
CA ASP A 76 1.13 21.03 -2.03
C ASP A 76 2.32 20.76 -2.96
N LEU A 77 2.16 19.89 -3.96
CA LEU A 77 3.18 19.64 -4.98
C LEU A 77 3.26 20.75 -6.04
N ALA A 78 2.26 21.63 -6.13
CA ALA A 78 2.25 22.73 -7.08
C ALA A 78 3.46 23.64 -6.86
N GLY A 79 4.20 23.93 -7.95
CA GLY A 79 5.40 24.76 -7.90
C GLY A 79 6.65 24.09 -7.31
N LYS A 80 6.53 22.87 -6.79
CA LYS A 80 7.66 22.11 -6.25
C LYS A 80 8.36 21.30 -7.34
N LYS A 81 9.66 21.11 -7.16
CA LYS A 81 10.48 20.22 -8.01
C LYS A 81 10.29 18.79 -7.52
N VAL A 82 9.61 17.99 -8.32
CA VAL A 82 9.24 16.61 -7.96
C VAL A 82 9.94 15.62 -8.88
N GLY A 83 10.75 14.74 -8.29
CA GLY A 83 11.48 13.69 -8.98
C GLY A 83 10.63 12.44 -9.17
N VAL A 84 10.65 11.90 -10.38
CA VAL A 84 10.00 10.63 -10.73
C VAL A 84 10.86 9.83 -11.70
N GLY A 85 10.71 8.51 -11.71
CA GLY A 85 11.33 7.68 -12.74
C GLY A 85 10.70 7.94 -14.09
N LEU A 86 11.53 8.05 -15.12
CA LEU A 86 11.09 8.25 -16.50
C LEU A 86 10.21 7.09 -16.96
N GLY A 87 9.03 7.41 -17.50
CA GLY A 87 8.09 6.43 -18.02
C GLY A 87 7.30 5.66 -16.98
N THR A 88 7.38 6.04 -15.70
CA THR A 88 6.62 5.38 -14.63
C THR A 88 5.19 5.90 -14.53
N ASN A 89 4.33 5.11 -13.87
CA ASN A 89 2.98 5.55 -13.50
C ASN A 89 3.00 6.78 -12.58
N TYR A 90 4.05 7.00 -11.82
CA TYR A 90 4.22 8.17 -10.95
C TYR A 90 4.38 9.46 -11.77
N GLU A 91 5.17 9.41 -12.82
CA GLU A 91 5.29 10.51 -13.78
C GLU A 91 3.94 10.84 -14.43
N GLN A 92 3.23 9.82 -14.90
CA GLN A 92 1.91 10.01 -15.51
C GLN A 92 0.89 10.58 -14.52
N TRP A 93 0.84 10.03 -13.30
CA TRP A 93 -0.04 10.53 -12.26
C TRP A 93 0.21 12.02 -11.99
N LEU A 94 1.49 12.41 -11.91
CA LEU A 94 1.87 13.79 -11.63
C LEU A 94 1.42 14.74 -12.75
N LYS A 95 1.62 14.34 -14.00
CA LYS A 95 1.14 15.10 -15.18
C LYS A 95 -0.37 15.28 -15.19
N ASP A 96 -1.11 14.25 -14.81
CA ASP A 96 -2.57 14.24 -14.85
C ASP A 96 -3.18 14.99 -13.66
N ASN A 97 -2.58 14.92 -12.48
CA ASN A 97 -3.17 15.41 -11.24
C ASN A 97 -2.54 16.70 -10.72
N GLN A 98 -1.27 16.96 -11.01
CA GLN A 98 -0.54 18.14 -10.55
C GLN A 98 0.33 18.75 -11.66
N PRO A 99 -0.30 19.28 -12.74
CA PRO A 99 0.44 19.85 -13.87
C PRO A 99 1.25 21.10 -13.51
N LYS A 100 0.98 21.72 -12.37
CA LYS A 100 1.75 22.86 -11.85
C LYS A 100 3.02 22.46 -11.10
N ALA A 101 3.24 21.18 -10.85
CA ALA A 101 4.51 20.70 -10.32
C ALA A 101 5.62 20.80 -11.38
N ILE A 102 6.85 21.05 -10.94
CA ILE A 102 8.03 21.04 -11.80
C ILE A 102 8.55 19.60 -11.83
N ILE A 103 8.26 18.87 -12.89
CA ILE A 103 8.59 17.45 -13.00
C ILE A 103 10.04 17.28 -13.42
N LYS A 104 10.80 16.52 -12.62
CA LYS A 104 12.17 16.10 -12.93
C LYS A 104 12.17 14.59 -13.11
N THR A 105 12.53 14.13 -14.30
CA THR A 105 12.58 12.70 -14.63
C THR A 105 13.99 12.15 -14.49
N TYR A 106 14.09 10.89 -14.06
CA TYR A 106 15.35 10.20 -13.80
C TYR A 106 15.35 8.83 -14.46
N ASN A 107 16.49 8.43 -14.99
CA ASN A 107 16.69 7.09 -15.56
C ASN A 107 17.07 6.05 -14.50
N ASP A 108 17.51 6.49 -13.33
CA ASP A 108 17.92 5.61 -12.23
C ASP A 108 17.54 6.19 -10.88
N ASP A 109 17.36 5.30 -9.92
CA ASP A 109 16.99 5.66 -8.55
C ASP A 109 18.13 6.31 -7.77
N PRO A 110 19.39 5.85 -7.83
CA PRO A 110 20.48 6.49 -7.09
C PRO A 110 20.61 7.99 -7.34
N THR A 111 20.56 8.42 -8.59
CA THR A 111 20.63 9.86 -8.93
C THR A 111 19.42 10.63 -8.40
N LYS A 112 18.23 10.08 -8.53
CA LYS A 112 16.99 10.67 -8.01
C LYS A 112 17.05 10.89 -6.49
N PHE A 113 17.44 9.88 -5.74
CA PHE A 113 17.56 9.97 -4.28
C PHE A 113 18.68 10.92 -3.86
N GLN A 114 19.80 10.93 -4.58
CA GLN A 114 20.89 11.87 -4.31
C GLN A 114 20.45 13.31 -4.51
N ASP A 115 19.72 13.62 -5.56
CA ASP A 115 19.22 14.97 -5.83
C ASP A 115 18.22 15.45 -4.76
N LEU A 116 17.41 14.55 -4.20
CA LEU A 116 16.59 14.88 -3.04
C LEU A 116 17.45 15.23 -1.83
N ARG A 117 18.44 14.41 -1.51
CA ARG A 117 19.26 14.57 -0.30
C ARG A 117 20.11 15.84 -0.32
N ILE A 118 20.55 16.27 -1.50
CA ILE A 118 21.31 17.53 -1.66
C ILE A 118 20.42 18.75 -1.92
N GLY A 119 19.09 18.58 -1.95
CA GLY A 119 18.14 19.69 -2.08
C GLY A 119 17.94 20.21 -3.50
N ARG A 120 18.35 19.47 -4.54
CA ARG A 120 18.09 19.83 -5.95
C ARG A 120 16.65 19.66 -6.36
N ILE A 121 15.94 18.73 -5.70
CA ILE A 121 14.50 18.53 -5.83
C ILE A 121 13.86 18.57 -4.45
N ASP A 122 12.57 18.89 -4.40
CA ASP A 122 11.82 19.07 -3.14
C ASP A 122 11.20 17.76 -2.65
N ALA A 123 10.81 16.89 -3.57
CA ALA A 123 10.16 15.63 -3.26
C ALA A 123 10.42 14.59 -4.36
N ILE A 124 10.21 13.33 -3.99
CA ILE A 124 10.14 12.19 -4.93
C ILE A 124 8.76 11.57 -4.77
N LEU A 125 8.14 11.13 -5.87
CA LEU A 125 6.97 10.25 -5.84
C LEU A 125 7.40 8.83 -6.20
N ILE A 126 7.12 7.90 -5.29
CA ILE A 126 7.38 6.47 -5.44
C ILE A 126 6.27 5.66 -4.77
N ASP A 127 6.33 4.35 -4.89
CA ASP A 127 5.46 3.44 -4.14
C ASP A 127 5.58 3.66 -2.63
N ARG A 128 4.44 3.59 -1.92
CA ARG A 128 4.39 3.84 -0.47
C ARG A 128 5.34 2.95 0.32
N LEU A 129 5.39 1.66 0.03
CA LEU A 129 6.30 0.74 0.74
C LEU A 129 7.77 1.12 0.50
N ALA A 130 8.13 1.42 -0.75
CA ALA A 130 9.48 1.86 -1.09
C ALA A 130 9.88 3.15 -0.39
N ALA A 131 8.96 4.13 -0.28
CA ALA A 131 9.19 5.37 0.45
C ALA A 131 9.44 5.12 1.95
N LEU A 132 8.62 4.28 2.58
CA LEU A 132 8.76 3.95 4.00
C LEU A 132 10.07 3.20 4.28
N GLU A 133 10.43 2.24 3.43
CA GLU A 133 11.69 1.50 3.55
C GLU A 133 12.90 2.42 3.38
N TYR A 134 12.87 3.31 2.39
CA TYR A 134 13.95 4.27 2.17
C TYR A 134 14.12 5.23 3.34
N ALA A 135 13.02 5.81 3.84
CA ALA A 135 13.05 6.72 4.99
C ALA A 135 13.58 6.04 6.26
N LYS A 136 13.33 4.75 6.42
CA LYS A 136 13.86 3.96 7.54
C LYS A 136 15.39 3.82 7.47
N LYS A 137 15.95 3.67 6.28
CA LYS A 137 17.40 3.56 6.03
C LYS A 137 18.10 4.92 6.00
N ALA A 138 17.48 5.92 5.37
CA ALA A 138 18.01 7.27 5.22
C ALA A 138 17.26 8.23 6.16
N LYS A 139 17.76 8.40 7.37
CA LYS A 139 17.11 9.15 8.46
C LYS A 139 16.93 10.64 8.19
N ASP A 140 17.62 11.19 7.22
CA ASP A 140 17.45 12.55 6.74
C ASP A 140 16.25 12.72 5.77
N THR A 141 15.56 11.63 5.47
CA THR A 141 14.36 11.62 4.65
C THR A 141 13.14 11.15 5.41
N ALA A 142 11.94 11.50 4.95
CA ALA A 142 10.68 11.08 5.54
C ALA A 142 9.58 10.98 4.48
N ALA A 143 8.66 10.05 4.67
CA ALA A 143 7.42 10.02 3.92
C ALA A 143 6.54 11.19 4.38
N ALA A 144 6.04 11.98 3.43
CA ALA A 144 5.28 13.19 3.69
C ALA A 144 3.81 13.03 3.27
N GLY A 145 2.90 13.40 4.16
CA GLY A 145 1.46 13.36 3.92
C GLY A 145 0.92 11.94 3.75
N ASP A 146 -0.37 11.87 3.37
CA ASP A 146 -1.03 10.61 3.06
C ASP A 146 -0.67 10.13 1.64
N ALA A 147 -0.83 8.83 1.40
CA ALA A 147 -0.64 8.27 0.07
C ALA A 147 -1.66 8.83 -0.93
N PHE A 148 -1.20 9.16 -2.13
CA PHE A 148 -2.04 9.53 -3.26
C PHE A 148 -2.47 8.25 -4.01
N SER A 149 -3.61 8.29 -4.71
CA SER A 149 -4.18 7.08 -5.32
C SER A 149 -4.18 5.90 -4.36
N ARG A 150 -4.60 6.14 -3.14
CA ARG A 150 -4.61 5.16 -2.06
C ARG A 150 -5.34 3.90 -2.49
N GLN A 151 -4.69 2.76 -2.33
CA GLN A 151 -5.26 1.44 -2.57
C GLN A 151 -5.23 0.63 -1.28
N GLU A 152 -6.34 -0.04 -0.99
CA GLU A 152 -6.48 -0.88 0.18
C GLU A 152 -6.65 -2.32 -0.26
N ALA A 153 -5.92 -3.24 0.36
CA ALA A 153 -6.08 -4.66 0.13
C ALA A 153 -6.87 -5.30 1.27
N GLY A 154 -7.81 -6.14 0.92
CA GLY A 154 -8.63 -6.90 1.86
C GLY A 154 -8.62 -8.39 1.54
N ILE A 155 -9.16 -9.17 2.46
CA ILE A 155 -9.39 -10.60 2.26
C ILE A 155 -10.65 -10.74 1.43
N ALA A 156 -10.56 -11.38 0.25
CA ALA A 156 -11.71 -11.62 -0.60
C ALA A 156 -12.42 -12.90 -0.18
N LEU A 157 -13.73 -12.81 -0.06
CA LEU A 157 -14.65 -13.90 0.32
C LEU A 157 -15.76 -14.00 -0.71
N ARG A 158 -16.39 -15.18 -0.81
CA ARG A 158 -17.63 -15.33 -1.60
C ARG A 158 -18.74 -14.50 -0.97
N LYS A 159 -19.62 -13.94 -1.80
CA LYS A 159 -20.85 -13.33 -1.32
C LYS A 159 -21.79 -14.38 -0.71
N GLY A 160 -22.58 -13.93 0.26
CA GLY A 160 -23.56 -14.78 0.94
C GLY A 160 -23.01 -15.59 2.10
N GLU A 161 -21.84 -15.23 2.62
CA GLU A 161 -21.24 -15.82 3.83
C GLU A 161 -20.99 -14.73 4.90
N PRO A 162 -22.05 -14.05 5.41
CA PRO A 162 -21.89 -12.92 6.32
C PRO A 162 -21.26 -13.31 7.66
N GLU A 163 -21.47 -14.52 8.14
CA GLU A 163 -20.88 -15.01 9.38
C GLU A 163 -19.35 -15.14 9.27
N LEU A 164 -18.85 -15.63 8.12
CA LEU A 164 -17.43 -15.72 7.88
C LEU A 164 -16.80 -14.33 7.76
N LEU A 165 -17.46 -13.43 7.03
CA LEU A 165 -17.01 -12.04 6.89
C LEU A 165 -16.89 -11.33 8.26
N GLU A 166 -17.92 -11.48 9.10
CA GLU A 166 -17.93 -10.89 10.43
C GLU A 166 -16.83 -11.47 11.32
N ALA A 167 -16.63 -12.78 11.29
CA ALA A 167 -15.59 -13.45 12.05
C ALA A 167 -14.19 -13.00 11.62
N VAL A 168 -13.95 -12.90 10.30
CA VAL A 168 -12.68 -12.42 9.74
C VAL A 168 -12.42 -10.97 10.15
N ASN A 169 -13.42 -10.10 10.08
CA ASN A 169 -13.28 -8.71 10.49
C ASN A 169 -12.98 -8.56 11.98
N LYS A 170 -13.67 -9.31 12.84
CA LYS A 170 -13.39 -9.32 14.29
C LYS A 170 -11.96 -9.79 14.59
N ALA A 171 -11.51 -10.84 13.90
CA ALA A 171 -10.14 -11.34 14.05
C ALA A 171 -9.10 -10.31 13.59
N LEU A 172 -9.32 -9.63 12.46
CA LEU A 172 -8.47 -8.55 11.99
C LEU A 172 -8.42 -7.37 12.97
N ASP A 173 -9.55 -6.96 13.51
CA ASP A 173 -9.63 -5.88 14.51
C ASP A 173 -8.82 -6.24 15.75
N LYS A 174 -8.90 -7.48 16.22
CA LYS A 174 -8.12 -7.96 17.37
C LYS A 174 -6.62 -7.99 17.09
N LEU A 175 -6.21 -8.51 15.93
CA LEU A 175 -4.81 -8.55 15.52
C LEU A 175 -4.24 -7.15 15.31
N ARG A 176 -5.06 -6.20 14.91
CA ARG A 176 -4.67 -4.78 14.83
C ARG A 176 -4.49 -4.18 16.22
N ALA A 177 -5.46 -4.38 17.11
CA ALA A 177 -5.46 -3.81 18.45
C ALA A 177 -4.32 -4.33 19.31
N ASP A 178 -3.94 -5.61 19.19
CA ASP A 178 -2.85 -6.22 19.96
C ASP A 178 -1.44 -6.02 19.32
N GLY A 179 -1.38 -5.31 18.19
CA GLY A 179 -0.13 -5.01 17.49
C GLY A 179 0.41 -6.14 16.60
N THR A 180 -0.29 -7.25 16.47
CA THR A 180 0.17 -8.40 15.65
C THR A 180 0.30 -8.04 14.17
N LEU A 181 -0.70 -7.30 13.60
CA LEU A 181 -0.62 -6.87 12.20
C LEU A 181 0.60 -5.99 11.93
N LYS A 182 0.86 -5.03 12.81
CA LYS A 182 2.04 -4.17 12.72
C LYS A 182 3.33 -4.96 12.76
N LYS A 183 3.47 -5.88 13.72
CA LYS A 183 4.65 -6.75 13.84
C LYS A 183 4.88 -7.59 12.60
N LEU A 184 3.83 -8.17 12.04
CA LEU A 184 3.91 -8.95 10.80
C LEU A 184 4.32 -8.07 9.61
N SER A 185 3.76 -6.87 9.51
CA SER A 185 4.12 -5.92 8.47
C SER A 185 5.60 -5.54 8.56
N GLU A 186 6.07 -5.19 9.74
CA GLU A 186 7.48 -4.84 9.97
C GLU A 186 8.43 -6.02 9.69
N LYS A 187 8.01 -7.24 10.04
CA LYS A 187 8.81 -8.45 9.79
C LYS A 187 8.98 -8.75 8.30
N TYR A 188 7.91 -8.66 7.51
CA TYR A 188 7.92 -9.09 6.11
C TYR A 188 8.13 -7.95 5.11
N PHE A 189 7.73 -6.72 5.44
CA PHE A 189 7.81 -5.56 4.57
C PHE A 189 8.78 -4.49 5.08
N ASN A 190 9.38 -4.70 6.24
CA ASN A 190 10.30 -3.75 6.88
C ASN A 190 9.67 -2.38 7.22
N ALA A 191 8.37 -2.28 7.16
CA ALA A 191 7.59 -1.09 7.47
C ALA A 191 6.16 -1.46 7.86
N ASP A 192 5.45 -0.56 8.58
CA ASP A 192 4.03 -0.72 8.86
C ASP A 192 3.20 -0.20 7.69
N VAL A 193 2.63 -1.12 6.90
CA VAL A 193 1.71 -0.84 5.79
C VAL A 193 0.27 -1.22 6.10
N THR A 194 -0.06 -1.41 7.38
CA THR A 194 -1.38 -1.85 7.84
C THR A 194 -2.36 -0.69 8.12
N GLN A 195 -1.88 0.55 8.00
CA GLN A 195 -2.65 1.77 8.26
C GLN A 195 -2.63 2.71 7.08
#